data_c6f27b1c16b1369b3d5622a9e8c21b9d
#
_entry.id   c6f27b1c16b1369b3d5622a9e8c21b9d
#
_cell.length_a   1.000
_cell.length_b   1.000
_cell.length_c   1.000
_cell.angle_alpha   90.00
_cell.angle_beta   90.00
_cell.angle_gamma   90.00
#
_symmetry.space_group_name_H-M   'P 1'
#
loop_
_entity.id
_entity.type
_entity.pdbx_description
1 polymer ?
#
loop_
_entity_poly.entity_id
_entity_poly.type
_entity_poly.pdbx_seq_one_letter_code
_entity_poly.pdbx_strand_id
1 'polypeptide(L)'
;MFRTLKEDIAIVKQKDPAARSTLEILLTYSGLKAVRSYRRAHWFYEHGFFTIARIISQRARHRTGIEIHPGAKIGKGLFIDHGMGVVIGETTEIGENCLLYQGVTLGGTGKDKGKRHPTLAVSYTHLTLPTT
;
A
#
# COMPACT_ATOMS: atom_id res chain seq x y z
N MET A 1 -4.04 -15.73 -3.64
CA MET A 1 -3.62 -15.10 -2.38
C MET A 1 -2.21 -15.50 -1.95
N PHE A 2 -1.93 -16.80 -1.79
CA PHE A 2 -0.58 -17.25 -1.43
C PHE A 2 0.49 -16.94 -2.48
N ARG A 3 0.13 -17.04 -3.74
CA ARG A 3 1.03 -16.71 -4.85
C ARG A 3 1.48 -15.25 -4.78
N THR A 4 0.54 -14.34 -4.52
CA THR A 4 0.85 -12.92 -4.39
C THR A 4 1.73 -12.64 -3.17
N LEU A 5 1.49 -13.34 -2.07
CA LEU A 5 2.32 -13.22 -0.88
C LEU A 5 3.77 -13.66 -1.15
N LYS A 6 3.95 -14.76 -1.86
CA LYS A 6 5.29 -15.21 -2.25
C LYS A 6 6.01 -14.19 -3.13
N GLU A 7 5.28 -13.59 -4.06
CA GLU A 7 5.83 -12.54 -4.93
C GLU A 7 6.24 -11.32 -4.11
N ASP A 8 5.43 -10.90 -3.15
CA ASP A 8 5.75 -9.77 -2.28
C ASP A 8 7.00 -10.03 -1.44
N ILE A 9 7.11 -11.23 -0.86
CA ILE A 9 8.27 -11.60 -0.06
C ILE A 9 9.54 -11.60 -0.92
N ALA A 10 9.44 -12.12 -2.14
CA ALA A 10 10.57 -12.13 -3.06
C ALA A 10 11.04 -10.71 -3.38
N ILE A 11 10.13 -9.78 -3.56
CA ILE A 11 10.45 -8.37 -3.83
C ILE A 11 11.15 -7.73 -2.64
N VAL A 12 10.68 -7.98 -1.42
CA VAL A 12 11.34 -7.48 -0.22
C VAL A 12 12.78 -7.99 -0.14
N LYS A 13 13.00 -9.28 -0.37
CA LYS A 13 14.33 -9.87 -0.36
C LYS A 13 15.25 -9.27 -1.42
N GLN A 14 14.69 -8.95 -2.57
CA GLN A 14 15.44 -8.37 -3.68
C GLN A 14 15.84 -6.92 -3.41
N LYS A 15 14.94 -6.13 -2.84
CA LYS A 15 15.13 -4.68 -2.69
C LYS A 15 15.75 -4.26 -1.36
N ASP A 16 15.63 -5.07 -0.32
CA ASP A 16 16.16 -4.74 1.00
C ASP A 16 17.26 -5.74 1.39
N PRO A 17 18.54 -5.30 1.40
CA PRO A 17 19.63 -6.18 1.78
C PRO A 17 19.59 -6.60 3.27
N ALA A 18 18.84 -5.91 4.09
CA ALA A 18 18.68 -6.27 5.51
C ALA A 18 17.68 -7.40 5.72
N ALA A 19 16.90 -7.77 4.72
CA ALA A 19 15.93 -8.86 4.83
C ALA A 19 16.64 -10.20 4.83
N ARG A 20 16.51 -10.95 5.94
CA ARG A 20 17.26 -12.19 6.15
C ARG A 20 16.48 -13.46 5.90
N SER A 21 15.21 -13.49 6.33
CA SER A 21 14.39 -14.69 6.22
C SER A 21 12.95 -14.34 5.94
N THR A 22 12.21 -15.33 5.41
CA THR A 22 10.77 -15.19 5.18
C THR A 22 10.02 -14.91 6.46
N LEU A 23 10.40 -15.54 7.56
CA LEU A 23 9.74 -15.33 8.85
C LEU A 23 9.94 -13.91 9.34
N GLU A 24 11.16 -13.38 9.27
CA GLU A 24 11.46 -12.01 9.65
C GLU A 24 10.62 -11.03 8.82
N ILE A 25 10.55 -11.24 7.52
CA ILE A 25 9.77 -10.38 6.62
C ILE A 25 8.28 -10.40 7.00
N LEU A 26 7.72 -11.58 7.24
CA LEU A 26 6.30 -11.69 7.62
C LEU A 26 5.98 -11.02 8.94
N LEU A 27 6.89 -11.07 9.89
CA LEU A 27 6.65 -10.56 11.25
C LEU A 27 6.99 -9.08 11.40
N THR A 28 7.94 -8.55 10.65
CA THR A 28 8.51 -7.23 10.94
C THR A 28 8.29 -6.17 9.86
N TYR A 29 7.94 -6.56 8.63
CA TYR A 29 7.78 -5.58 7.56
C TYR A 29 6.36 -5.02 7.53
N SER A 30 6.21 -3.81 8.05
CA SER A 30 4.91 -3.12 8.12
C SER A 30 4.31 -2.89 6.74
N GLY A 31 5.14 -2.55 5.74
CA GLY A 31 4.69 -2.34 4.38
C GLY A 31 4.01 -3.58 3.78
N LEU A 32 4.58 -4.75 4.01
CA LEU A 32 3.99 -6.00 3.56
C LEU A 32 2.65 -6.27 4.23
N LYS A 33 2.56 -6.05 5.53
CA LYS A 33 1.32 -6.21 6.29
C LYS A 33 0.24 -5.26 5.77
N ALA A 34 0.60 -4.02 5.51
CA ALA A 34 -0.32 -3.01 5.01
C ALA A 34 -0.87 -3.37 3.62
N VAL A 35 -0.01 -3.82 2.71
CA VAL A 35 -0.41 -4.20 1.36
C VAL A 35 -1.33 -5.43 1.39
N ARG A 36 -1.03 -6.40 2.23
CA ARG A 36 -1.88 -7.59 2.39
C ARG A 36 -3.26 -7.23 2.93
N SER A 37 -3.30 -6.37 3.94
CA SER A 37 -4.57 -5.89 4.49
C SER A 37 -5.36 -5.09 3.46
N TYR A 38 -4.66 -4.26 2.67
CA TYR A 38 -5.27 -3.53 1.57
C TYR A 38 -5.95 -4.48 0.57
N ARG A 39 -5.29 -5.58 0.20
CA ARG A 39 -5.88 -6.53 -0.77
C ARG A 39 -7.18 -7.12 -0.26
N ARG A 40 -7.25 -7.47 1.03
CA ARG A 40 -8.50 -7.95 1.64
C ARG A 40 -9.56 -6.86 1.67
N ALA A 41 -9.19 -5.66 2.10
CA ALA A 41 -10.10 -4.53 2.14
C ALA A 41 -10.62 -4.17 0.75
N HIS A 42 -9.75 -4.20 -0.24
CA HIS A 42 -10.09 -3.90 -1.62
C HIS A 42 -11.11 -4.90 -2.18
N TRP A 43 -10.97 -6.17 -1.85
CA TRP A 43 -11.95 -7.17 -2.24
C TRP A 43 -13.34 -6.82 -1.72
N PHE A 44 -13.46 -6.48 -0.44
CA PHE A 44 -14.75 -6.05 0.13
C PHE A 44 -15.26 -4.77 -0.52
N TYR A 45 -14.38 -3.84 -0.78
CA TYR A 45 -14.74 -2.58 -1.44
C TYR A 45 -15.32 -2.83 -2.84
N GLU A 46 -14.68 -3.69 -3.62
CA GLU A 46 -15.15 -4.03 -4.97
C GLU A 46 -16.50 -4.77 -4.96
N HIS A 47 -16.85 -5.42 -3.86
CA HIS A 47 -18.11 -6.15 -3.71
C HIS A 47 -19.19 -5.34 -2.98
N GLY A 48 -18.97 -4.05 -2.78
CA GLY A 48 -19.95 -3.15 -2.18
C GLY A 48 -19.98 -3.12 -0.66
N PHE A 49 -19.07 -3.83 0.01
CA PHE A 49 -18.98 -3.86 1.47
C PHE A 49 -18.05 -2.76 1.97
N PHE A 50 -18.45 -1.51 1.76
CA PHE A 50 -17.58 -0.35 2.01
C PHE A 50 -17.20 -0.19 3.47
N THR A 51 -18.13 -0.39 4.38
CA THR A 51 -17.86 -0.23 5.82
C THR A 51 -16.86 -1.27 6.31
N ILE A 52 -17.04 -2.53 5.90
CA ILE A 52 -16.10 -3.60 6.25
C ILE A 52 -14.71 -3.30 5.69
N ALA A 53 -14.66 -2.86 4.44
CA ALA A 53 -13.41 -2.48 3.79
C ALA A 53 -12.67 -1.39 4.57
N ARG A 54 -13.40 -0.35 4.99
CA ARG A 54 -12.83 0.75 5.76
C ARG A 54 -12.36 0.30 7.15
N ILE A 55 -13.10 -0.58 7.80
CA ILE A 55 -12.69 -1.13 9.09
C ILE A 55 -11.36 -1.87 8.96
N ILE A 56 -11.23 -2.72 7.96
CA ILE A 56 -9.98 -3.45 7.71
C ILE A 56 -8.83 -2.46 7.46
N SER A 57 -9.07 -1.46 6.64
CA SER A 57 -8.09 -0.42 6.32
C SER A 57 -7.64 0.35 7.56
N GLN A 58 -8.57 0.77 8.40
CA GLN A 58 -8.24 1.53 9.61
C GLN A 58 -7.53 0.67 10.67
N ARG A 59 -7.86 -0.61 10.77
CA ARG A 59 -7.13 -1.52 11.64
C ARG A 59 -5.70 -1.72 11.18
N ALA A 60 -5.49 -1.84 9.88
CA ALA A 60 -4.15 -1.94 9.30
C ALA A 60 -3.35 -0.67 9.58
N ARG A 61 -3.97 0.50 9.40
CA ARG A 61 -3.33 1.78 9.74
C ARG A 61 -2.87 1.81 11.20
N HIS A 62 -3.72 1.37 12.11
CA HIS A 62 -3.40 1.35 13.53
C HIS A 62 -2.21 0.44 13.84
N ARG A 63 -2.11 -0.69 13.16
CA ARG A 63 -1.02 -1.66 13.37
C ARG A 63 0.29 -1.29 12.69
N THR A 64 0.22 -0.66 11.53
CA THR A 64 1.38 -0.47 10.66
C THR A 64 1.83 0.98 10.55
N GLY A 65 0.97 1.95 10.90
CA GLY A 65 1.22 3.35 10.62
C GLY A 65 1.05 3.73 9.16
N ILE A 66 0.48 2.84 8.35
CA ILE A 66 0.28 3.04 6.91
C ILE A 66 -1.21 3.02 6.62
N GLU A 67 -1.70 4.09 5.99
CA GLU A 67 -3.10 4.17 5.58
C GLU A 67 -3.21 3.95 4.08
N ILE A 68 -3.93 2.91 3.68
CA ILE A 68 -4.26 2.66 2.29
C ILE A 68 -5.77 2.58 2.18
N HIS A 69 -6.37 3.52 1.44
CA HIS A 69 -7.81 3.47 1.22
C HIS A 69 -8.17 2.24 0.39
N PRO A 70 -9.20 1.49 0.75
CA PRO A 70 -9.53 0.25 0.04
C PRO A 70 -9.97 0.46 -1.40
N GLY A 71 -10.37 1.67 -1.77
CA GLY A 71 -10.72 2.01 -3.15
C GLY A 71 -9.54 2.24 -4.08
N ALA A 72 -8.33 2.42 -3.55
CA ALA A 72 -7.14 2.61 -4.38
C ALA A 72 -6.92 1.40 -5.29
N LYS A 73 -6.34 1.65 -6.46
CA LYS A 73 -6.00 0.60 -7.43
C LYS A 73 -4.50 0.41 -7.46
N ILE A 74 -4.03 -0.69 -6.91
CA ILE A 74 -2.60 -0.94 -6.74
C ILE A 74 -2.20 -2.20 -7.50
N GLY A 75 -1.22 -2.06 -8.38
CA GLY A 75 -0.64 -3.17 -9.12
C GLY A 75 0.24 -4.06 -8.26
N LYS A 76 0.74 -5.14 -8.83
CA LYS A 76 1.61 -6.09 -8.16
C LYS A 76 2.93 -5.45 -7.78
N GLY A 77 3.55 -5.95 -6.71
CA GLY A 77 4.94 -5.62 -6.41
C GLY A 77 5.13 -4.26 -5.75
N LEU A 78 4.09 -3.69 -5.15
CA LEU A 78 4.29 -2.48 -4.36
C LEU A 78 5.14 -2.82 -3.14
N PHE A 79 6.26 -2.12 -3.02
CA PHE A 79 7.15 -2.22 -1.87
C PHE A 79 7.13 -0.89 -1.11
N ILE A 80 6.71 -0.95 0.17
CA ILE A 80 6.72 0.21 1.05
C ILE A 80 7.81 -0.02 2.08
N ASP A 81 8.89 0.75 1.95
CA ASP A 81 10.06 0.63 2.83
C ASP A 81 9.92 1.57 4.02
N HIS A 82 10.16 1.04 5.21
CA HIS A 82 9.90 1.69 6.50
C HIS A 82 8.41 1.93 6.74
N GLY A 83 7.76 2.77 5.96
CA GLY A 83 6.31 2.86 5.83
C GLY A 83 5.59 3.80 6.77
N MET A 84 6.17 4.17 7.91
CA MET A 84 5.46 5.00 8.88
C MET A 84 4.99 6.31 8.23
N GLY A 85 3.70 6.61 8.39
CA GLY A 85 3.11 7.84 7.88
C GLY A 85 2.75 7.84 6.40
N VAL A 86 2.87 6.72 5.71
CA VAL A 86 2.41 6.61 4.31
C VAL A 86 0.88 6.69 4.28
N VAL A 87 0.36 7.51 3.34
CA VAL A 87 -1.08 7.66 3.12
C VAL A 87 -1.36 7.51 1.63
N ILE A 88 -2.24 6.57 1.29
CA ILE A 88 -2.68 6.34 -0.09
C ILE A 88 -4.18 6.53 -0.17
N GLY A 89 -4.61 7.52 -0.95
CA GLY A 89 -6.00 7.95 -1.03
C GLY A 89 -6.89 7.10 -1.92
N GLU A 90 -8.18 7.35 -1.84
CA GLU A 90 -9.24 6.54 -2.45
C GLU A 90 -9.10 6.34 -3.97
N THR A 91 -8.78 7.41 -4.70
CA THR A 91 -8.71 7.35 -6.17
C THR A 91 -7.30 7.21 -6.70
N THR A 92 -6.34 6.91 -5.82
CA THR A 92 -4.95 6.68 -6.22
C THR A 92 -4.84 5.44 -7.10
N GLU A 93 -4.01 5.55 -8.13
CA GLU A 93 -3.65 4.42 -8.98
C GLU A 93 -2.14 4.24 -8.93
N ILE A 94 -1.69 3.03 -8.63
CA ILE A 94 -0.27 2.68 -8.55
C ILE A 94 -0.01 1.54 -9.51
N GLY A 95 0.92 1.74 -10.44
CA GLY A 95 1.34 0.70 -11.37
C GLY A 95 2.15 -0.40 -10.69
N GLU A 96 2.58 -1.38 -11.46
CA GLU A 96 3.35 -2.50 -10.93
C GLU A 96 4.75 -2.08 -10.49
N ASN A 97 5.29 -2.77 -9.49
CA ASN A 97 6.68 -2.64 -9.05
C ASN A 97 7.11 -1.24 -8.60
N CYS A 98 6.19 -0.51 -7.98
CA CYS A 98 6.51 0.80 -7.41
C CYS A 98 7.14 0.65 -6.02
N LEU A 99 7.91 1.67 -5.64
CA LEU A 99 8.55 1.75 -4.33
C LEU A 99 8.17 3.06 -3.65
N LEU A 100 7.69 2.97 -2.41
CA LEU A 100 7.37 4.13 -1.59
C LEU A 100 8.18 4.07 -0.29
N TYR A 101 8.59 5.24 0.19
CA TYR A 101 9.27 5.36 1.46
C TYR A 101 8.34 5.96 2.53
N GLN A 102 8.81 6.00 3.77
CA GLN A 102 8.05 6.55 4.88
C GLN A 102 7.61 7.99 4.60
N GLY A 103 6.46 8.37 5.13
CA GLY A 103 5.95 9.74 5.05
C GLY A 103 5.39 10.15 3.70
N VAL A 104 5.40 9.28 2.69
CA VAL A 104 4.83 9.60 1.38
C VAL A 104 3.31 9.69 1.48
N THR A 105 2.75 10.77 0.94
CA THR A 105 1.30 10.97 0.89
C THR A 105 0.85 11.08 -0.57
N LEU A 106 0.03 10.14 -0.99
CA LEU A 106 -0.66 10.20 -2.27
C LEU A 106 -2.07 10.71 -1.99
N GLY A 107 -2.16 12.00 -1.74
CA GLY A 107 -3.37 12.63 -1.27
C GLY A 107 -3.98 13.61 -2.26
N GLY A 108 -5.18 14.07 -1.95
CA GLY A 108 -5.88 15.09 -2.68
C GLY A 108 -6.24 16.25 -1.77
N THR A 109 -6.80 17.31 -2.36
CA THR A 109 -7.22 18.52 -1.61
C THR A 109 -8.48 18.27 -0.77
N GLY A 110 -9.21 17.19 -1.03
CA GLY A 110 -10.47 16.88 -0.35
C GLY A 110 -11.67 17.68 -0.86
N LYS A 111 -11.47 18.56 -1.84
CA LYS A 111 -12.56 19.40 -2.36
C LYS A 111 -13.26 18.82 -3.58
N ASP A 112 -12.56 17.99 -4.36
CA ASP A 112 -13.08 17.44 -5.58
C ASP A 112 -13.63 16.03 -5.37
N LYS A 113 -14.68 15.71 -6.11
CA LYS A 113 -15.19 14.33 -6.23
C LYS A 113 -14.57 13.70 -7.47
N GLY A 114 -14.57 12.38 -7.56
CA GLY A 114 -13.97 11.66 -8.65
C GLY A 114 -12.47 11.49 -8.49
N LYS A 115 -11.73 11.48 -9.59
CA LYS A 115 -10.28 11.26 -9.57
C LYS A 115 -9.56 12.48 -9.00
N ARG A 116 -9.15 12.39 -7.74
CA ARG A 116 -8.53 13.49 -7.00
C ARG A 116 -7.19 13.14 -6.36
N HIS A 117 -6.73 11.91 -6.54
CA HIS A 117 -5.47 11.43 -5.99
C HIS A 117 -4.50 11.10 -7.12
N PRO A 118 -3.18 11.18 -6.88
CA PRO A 118 -2.19 10.99 -7.93
C PRO A 118 -2.13 9.57 -8.47
N THR A 119 -1.55 9.45 -9.65
CA THR A 119 -1.28 8.17 -10.30
C THR A 119 0.23 7.98 -10.40
N LEU A 120 0.73 6.84 -9.97
CA LEU A 120 2.13 6.45 -10.12
C LEU A 120 2.26 5.44 -11.26
N ALA A 121 3.22 5.70 -12.15
CA ALA A 121 3.51 4.82 -13.25
C ALA A 121 4.21 3.53 -12.76
N VAL A 122 4.34 2.55 -13.65
CA VAL A 122 5.06 1.31 -13.36
C VAL A 122 6.51 1.61 -12.96
N SER A 123 6.99 0.91 -11.94
CA SER A 123 8.38 1.01 -11.43
C SER A 123 8.77 2.40 -10.92
N TYR A 124 7.80 3.16 -10.47
CA TYR A 124 8.05 4.50 -9.93
C TYR A 124 8.53 4.42 -8.48
N THR A 125 9.48 5.31 -8.12
CA THR A 125 10.00 5.40 -6.74
C THR A 125 9.73 6.79 -6.19
N HIS A 126 9.11 6.86 -5.01
CA HIS A 126 8.86 8.10 -4.28
C HIS A 126 9.60 8.11 -2.95
N LEU A 127 10.40 9.15 -2.73
CA LEU A 127 11.17 9.35 -1.51
C LEU A 127 10.56 10.41 -0.60
N THR A 128 9.81 11.35 -1.16
CA THR A 128 9.26 12.49 -0.43
C THR A 128 7.81 12.71 -0.83
N LEU A 129 7.16 13.68 -0.15
CA LEU A 129 5.75 13.99 -0.33
C LEU A 129 5.45 14.41 -1.77
N PRO A 130 4.76 13.60 -2.57
CA PRO A 130 4.16 14.10 -3.78
C PRO A 130 2.86 14.80 -3.40
N THR A 131 2.70 15.99 -3.86
CA THR A 131 1.43 16.68 -3.77
C THR A 131 0.74 16.53 -5.11
N THR A 132 -0.29 15.71 -5.12
CA THR A 132 -1.14 15.50 -6.30
C THR A 132 -0.46 15.71 -7.64
#